data_0689fd1f388e9d704be4292c3f037a92
#
_entry.id   0689fd1f388e9d704be4292c3f037a92
#
_cell.length_a   1.000
_cell.length_b   1.000
_cell.length_c   1.000
_cell.angle_alpha   90.00
_cell.angle_beta   90.00
_cell.angle_gamma   90.00
#
_symmetry.space_group_name_H-M   'P 1'
#
loop_
_entity.id
_entity.type
_entity.pdbx_description
1 polymer ?
#
loop_
_entity_poly.entity_id
_entity_poly.type
_entity_poly.pdbx_seq_one_letter_code
_entity_poly.pdbx_strand_id
1 'polypeptide(L)'
;MRKGLLLGILCCTGLLPATASAWWDEGHMQIAAVAYDRLTPAVRKKVDFLIRLNPEYASWIAGYPPRKAAQYAFVRAAVWADDIKKPALGYTDKNDDATQPKAAQNIGYYDNFMHQYWHFKDIGFSTDGTPVADAPPVNALTQIKVLTAGLAPSSGLPDAVRSYDLVWLLHLVGDVHQPLHATTRFSRDLPHGDQGGNKEMVIPASGETISLHAYWDRLLGNYSTPEGAIQDALIDDHTKLPDPDPALAMKADPDDWLRESEKLAEDFAYAEPVRSGPQPYMLDRRYETNARSIARQQAALAGARLANLINEALK
;
A
#
# COMPACT_ATOMS: atom_id res chain seq x y z
N MET A 1 39.67 -21.38 -47.71
CA MET A 1 39.72 -20.80 -46.36
C MET A 1 38.47 -19.92 -46.16
N ARG A 2 37.42 -20.47 -45.53
CA ARG A 2 36.18 -19.73 -45.20
C ARG A 2 36.25 -19.25 -43.77
N LYS A 3 36.24 -17.93 -43.56
CA LYS A 3 36.17 -17.28 -42.26
C LYS A 3 34.69 -17.26 -41.83
N GLY A 4 34.33 -18.05 -40.82
CA GLY A 4 33.03 -18.01 -40.18
C GLY A 4 32.98 -16.80 -39.23
N LEU A 5 31.99 -15.93 -39.43
CA LEU A 5 31.65 -14.80 -38.57
C LEU A 5 30.68 -15.31 -37.50
N LEU A 6 31.14 -15.42 -36.24
CA LEU A 6 30.25 -15.68 -35.12
C LEU A 6 29.55 -14.36 -34.75
N LEU A 7 28.24 -14.32 -34.97
CA LEU A 7 27.38 -13.24 -34.51
C LEU A 7 26.95 -13.54 -33.06
N GLY A 8 27.52 -12.85 -32.10
CA GLY A 8 27.11 -12.93 -30.72
C GLY A 8 25.77 -12.22 -30.53
N ILE A 9 24.71 -12.98 -30.22
CA ILE A 9 23.41 -12.43 -29.82
C ILE A 9 23.55 -11.99 -28.37
N LEU A 10 23.61 -10.66 -28.15
CA LEU A 10 23.52 -10.06 -26.84
C LEU A 10 22.05 -10.10 -26.41
N CYS A 11 21.71 -11.07 -25.56
CA CYS A 11 20.38 -11.16 -24.96
C CYS A 11 20.26 -10.05 -23.90
N CYS A 12 19.75 -8.87 -24.28
CA CYS A 12 19.30 -7.89 -23.31
C CYS A 12 18.03 -8.42 -22.63
N THR A 13 18.19 -9.07 -21.49
CA THR A 13 17.07 -9.31 -20.58
C THR A 13 16.64 -7.95 -20.02
N GLY A 14 15.66 -7.34 -20.65
CA GLY A 14 14.98 -6.18 -20.11
C GLY A 14 14.36 -6.57 -18.75
N LEU A 15 14.91 -6.04 -17.68
CA LEU A 15 14.24 -6.01 -16.39
C LEU A 15 12.95 -5.21 -16.60
N LEU A 16 11.82 -5.90 -16.65
CA LEU A 16 10.52 -5.24 -16.55
C LEU A 16 10.50 -4.54 -15.19
N PRO A 17 10.07 -3.27 -15.11
CA PRO A 17 9.91 -2.61 -13.83
C PRO A 17 8.94 -3.46 -13.00
N ALA A 18 9.38 -3.88 -11.82
CA ALA A 18 8.47 -4.45 -10.83
C ALA A 18 7.40 -3.39 -10.56
N THR A 19 6.14 -3.73 -10.78
CA THR A 19 5.02 -2.86 -10.40
C THR A 19 5.14 -2.61 -8.91
N ALA A 20 5.30 -1.34 -8.52
CA ALA A 20 5.29 -0.96 -7.12
C ALA A 20 3.95 -1.43 -6.53
N SER A 21 4.02 -2.40 -5.65
CA SER A 21 2.92 -2.83 -4.80
C SER A 21 3.24 -2.26 -3.43
N ALA A 22 2.28 -1.67 -2.75
CA ALA A 22 2.38 -1.26 -1.36
C ALA A 22 2.70 -2.45 -0.46
N TRP A 23 2.46 -2.37 0.86
CA TRP A 23 2.61 -3.58 1.69
C TRP A 23 2.15 -4.81 0.88
N TRP A 24 2.92 -5.88 0.85
CA TRP A 24 2.45 -7.10 0.19
C TRP A 24 1.11 -7.55 0.76
N ASP A 25 0.40 -8.40 0.07
CA ASP A 25 -0.95 -8.89 0.39
C ASP A 25 -1.15 -9.14 1.89
N GLU A 26 -0.15 -9.71 2.54
CA GLU A 26 -0.15 -10.00 3.98
C GLU A 26 -0.31 -8.75 4.83
N GLY A 27 0.46 -7.70 4.53
CA GLY A 27 0.43 -6.45 5.29
C GLY A 27 -0.92 -5.75 5.20
N HIS A 28 -1.51 -5.63 4.00
CA HIS A 28 -2.85 -5.08 3.82
C HIS A 28 -3.91 -5.88 4.56
N MET A 29 -3.82 -7.21 4.51
CA MET A 29 -4.75 -8.08 5.21
C MET A 29 -4.60 -8.00 6.73
N GLN A 30 -3.38 -7.88 7.27
CA GLN A 30 -3.16 -7.66 8.70
C GLN A 30 -3.76 -6.33 9.17
N ILE A 31 -3.56 -5.24 8.42
CA ILE A 31 -4.16 -3.93 8.69
C ILE A 31 -5.68 -4.01 8.70
N ALA A 32 -6.26 -4.65 7.69
CA ALA A 32 -7.70 -4.86 7.61
C ALA A 32 -8.25 -5.74 8.76
N ALA A 33 -7.51 -6.76 9.19
CA ALA A 33 -7.87 -7.59 10.34
C ALA A 33 -7.95 -6.78 11.63
N VAL A 34 -6.96 -5.93 11.90
CA VAL A 34 -6.96 -4.99 13.04
C VAL A 34 -8.13 -4.01 12.93
N ALA A 35 -8.39 -3.48 11.72
CA ALA A 35 -9.51 -2.56 11.52
C ALA A 35 -10.86 -3.23 11.79
N TYR A 36 -11.09 -4.42 11.22
CA TYR A 36 -12.37 -5.15 11.39
C TYR A 36 -12.67 -5.47 12.85
N ASP A 37 -11.65 -5.86 13.62
CA ASP A 37 -11.79 -6.14 15.05
C ASP A 37 -12.26 -4.91 15.85
N ARG A 38 -11.84 -3.71 15.44
CA ARG A 38 -12.14 -2.42 16.07
C ARG A 38 -13.43 -1.75 15.57
N LEU A 39 -14.12 -2.31 14.57
CA LEU A 39 -15.41 -1.79 14.10
C LEU A 39 -16.51 -1.98 15.15
N THR A 40 -17.34 -0.95 15.34
CA THR A 40 -18.55 -1.10 16.15
C THR A 40 -19.49 -2.15 15.53
N PRO A 41 -20.33 -2.85 16.33
CA PRO A 41 -21.23 -3.87 15.79
C PRO A 41 -22.21 -3.32 14.73
N ALA A 42 -22.62 -2.05 14.86
CA ALA A 42 -23.52 -1.41 13.88
C ALA A 42 -22.78 -1.13 12.56
N VAL A 43 -21.58 -0.58 12.61
CA VAL A 43 -20.76 -0.29 11.45
C VAL A 43 -20.29 -1.58 10.77
N ARG A 44 -19.94 -2.62 11.54
CA ARG A 44 -19.57 -3.94 11.00
C ARG A 44 -20.68 -4.51 10.08
N LYS A 45 -21.95 -4.41 10.47
CA LYS A 45 -23.06 -4.83 9.61
C LYS A 45 -23.15 -4.03 8.30
N LYS A 46 -22.83 -2.72 8.35
CA LYS A 46 -22.83 -1.87 7.14
C LYS A 46 -21.67 -2.22 6.21
N VAL A 47 -20.46 -2.43 6.74
CA VAL A 47 -19.32 -2.85 5.91
C VAL A 47 -19.51 -4.25 5.34
N ASP A 48 -20.05 -5.20 6.12
CA ASP A 48 -20.37 -6.54 5.64
C ASP A 48 -21.38 -6.51 4.46
N PHE A 49 -22.31 -5.58 4.50
CA PHE A 49 -23.24 -5.37 3.38
C PHE A 49 -22.52 -4.77 2.18
N LEU A 50 -21.73 -3.70 2.35
CA LEU A 50 -21.05 -3.03 1.24
C LEU A 50 -20.02 -3.95 0.55
N ILE A 51 -19.23 -4.71 1.30
CA ILE A 51 -18.23 -5.63 0.74
C ILE A 51 -18.87 -6.68 -0.18
N ARG A 52 -20.10 -7.12 0.10
CA ARG A 52 -20.85 -8.07 -0.75
C ARG A 52 -21.17 -7.54 -2.15
N LEU A 53 -21.11 -6.23 -2.35
CA LEU A 53 -21.41 -5.60 -3.63
C LEU A 53 -20.18 -5.57 -4.56
N ASN A 54 -19.00 -5.95 -4.07
CA ASN A 54 -17.81 -6.09 -4.92
C ASN A 54 -17.99 -7.28 -5.87
N PRO A 55 -17.64 -7.13 -7.16
CA PRO A 55 -17.71 -8.22 -8.14
C PRO A 55 -16.95 -9.49 -7.75
N GLU A 56 -15.83 -9.34 -7.02
CA GLU A 56 -14.97 -10.44 -6.59
C GLU A 56 -15.41 -11.09 -5.26
N TYR A 57 -16.48 -10.61 -4.62
CA TYR A 57 -16.90 -11.11 -3.31
C TYR A 57 -17.05 -12.63 -3.25
N ALA A 58 -17.66 -13.23 -4.27
CA ALA A 58 -17.88 -14.68 -4.32
C ALA A 58 -16.56 -15.47 -4.34
N SER A 59 -15.55 -14.96 -5.03
CA SER A 59 -14.22 -15.56 -5.08
C SER A 59 -13.51 -15.46 -3.72
N TRP A 60 -13.68 -14.35 -3.01
CA TRP A 60 -13.04 -14.11 -1.71
C TRP A 60 -13.54 -15.02 -0.59
N ILE A 61 -14.78 -15.47 -0.68
CA ILE A 61 -15.39 -16.34 0.34
C ILE A 61 -15.40 -17.82 -0.04
N ALA A 62 -14.95 -18.16 -1.24
CA ALA A 62 -14.96 -19.54 -1.73
C ALA A 62 -14.13 -20.47 -0.82
N GLY A 63 -14.76 -21.55 -0.35
CA GLY A 63 -14.12 -22.54 0.52
C GLY A 63 -14.06 -22.18 2.01
N TYR A 64 -14.53 -20.99 2.42
CA TYR A 64 -14.55 -20.60 3.84
C TYR A 64 -15.90 -20.86 4.50
N PRO A 65 -15.92 -21.15 5.83
CA PRO A 65 -17.15 -21.35 6.57
C PRO A 65 -18.03 -20.09 6.56
N PRO A 66 -19.37 -20.21 6.36
CA PRO A 66 -20.28 -19.05 6.30
C PRO A 66 -20.16 -18.08 7.48
N ARG A 67 -19.88 -18.59 8.68
CA ARG A 67 -19.73 -17.77 9.90
C ARG A 67 -18.51 -16.83 9.87
N LYS A 68 -17.50 -17.14 9.05
CA LYS A 68 -16.27 -16.35 8.91
C LYS A 68 -16.25 -15.55 7.59
N ALA A 69 -17.16 -15.82 6.67
CA ALA A 69 -17.15 -15.28 5.32
C ALA A 69 -17.10 -13.75 5.28
N ALA A 70 -17.86 -13.06 6.13
CA ALA A 70 -17.89 -11.60 6.16
C ALA A 70 -16.53 -11.01 6.57
N GLN A 71 -15.95 -11.50 7.67
CA GLN A 71 -14.63 -11.05 8.12
C GLN A 71 -13.55 -11.37 7.09
N TYR A 72 -13.57 -12.57 6.51
CA TYR A 72 -12.56 -12.97 5.52
C TYR A 72 -12.67 -12.17 4.23
N ALA A 73 -13.90 -11.87 3.77
CA ALA A 73 -14.12 -11.00 2.63
C ALA A 73 -13.60 -9.57 2.88
N PHE A 74 -13.86 -9.00 4.07
CA PHE A 74 -13.36 -7.68 4.43
C PHE A 74 -11.82 -7.64 4.43
N VAL A 75 -11.20 -8.64 5.06
CA VAL A 75 -9.74 -8.75 5.11
C VAL A 75 -9.15 -8.94 3.70
N ARG A 76 -9.74 -9.80 2.87
CA ARG A 76 -9.27 -10.05 1.50
C ARG A 76 -9.50 -8.86 0.57
N ALA A 77 -10.55 -8.07 0.79
CA ALA A 77 -10.85 -6.89 0.00
C ALA A 77 -9.74 -5.83 0.05
N ALA A 78 -8.95 -5.80 1.13
CA ALA A 78 -7.83 -4.87 1.28
C ALA A 78 -6.72 -5.04 0.21
N VAL A 79 -6.69 -6.18 -0.48
CA VAL A 79 -5.70 -6.46 -1.55
C VAL A 79 -6.27 -6.19 -2.95
N TRP A 80 -7.57 -5.90 -3.06
CA TRP A 80 -8.23 -5.77 -4.36
C TRP A 80 -7.61 -4.67 -5.25
N ALA A 81 -7.18 -3.56 -4.69
CA ALA A 81 -6.54 -2.47 -5.44
C ALA A 81 -5.21 -2.87 -6.10
N ASP A 82 -4.54 -3.89 -5.58
CA ASP A 82 -3.38 -4.52 -6.24
C ASP A 82 -3.81 -5.64 -7.20
N ASP A 83 -4.88 -6.37 -6.88
CA ASP A 83 -5.39 -7.42 -7.76
C ASP A 83 -5.84 -6.86 -9.12
N ILE A 84 -6.42 -5.66 -9.16
CA ILE A 84 -6.87 -5.02 -10.42
C ILE A 84 -5.70 -4.70 -11.38
N LYS A 85 -4.46 -4.68 -10.91
CA LYS A 85 -3.26 -4.58 -11.75
C LYS A 85 -2.98 -5.89 -12.51
N LYS A 86 -3.65 -6.99 -12.14
CA LYS A 86 -3.51 -8.29 -12.82
C LYS A 86 -4.36 -8.30 -14.10
N PRO A 87 -3.81 -8.72 -15.25
CA PRO A 87 -4.53 -8.69 -16.55
C PRO A 87 -5.87 -9.42 -16.55
N ALA A 88 -6.04 -10.43 -15.69
CA ALA A 88 -7.25 -11.24 -15.62
C ALA A 88 -8.51 -10.47 -15.21
N LEU A 89 -8.37 -9.34 -14.50
CA LEU A 89 -9.51 -8.53 -14.04
C LEU A 89 -9.92 -7.43 -15.04
N GLY A 90 -9.17 -7.25 -16.14
CA GLY A 90 -9.58 -6.38 -17.25
C GLY A 90 -9.42 -4.87 -17.01
N TYR A 91 -8.73 -4.48 -15.93
CA TYR A 91 -8.38 -3.08 -15.67
C TYR A 91 -7.20 -2.66 -16.54
N THR A 92 -7.05 -1.34 -16.77
CA THR A 92 -6.03 -0.80 -17.67
C THR A 92 -5.31 0.41 -17.06
N ASP A 93 -4.03 0.54 -17.36
CA ASP A 93 -3.22 1.74 -17.11
C ASP A 93 -3.16 2.67 -18.33
N LYS A 94 -3.73 2.26 -19.46
CA LYS A 94 -3.70 3.04 -20.69
C LYS A 94 -4.54 4.32 -20.56
N ASN A 95 -3.89 5.47 -20.67
CA ASN A 95 -4.45 6.82 -20.46
C ASN A 95 -4.93 7.04 -19.00
N ASP A 96 -4.40 6.27 -18.06
CA ASP A 96 -4.62 6.43 -16.62
C ASP A 96 -3.44 7.22 -16.03
N ASP A 97 -3.61 8.54 -15.92
CA ASP A 97 -2.56 9.48 -15.51
C ASP A 97 -3.13 10.48 -14.50
N ALA A 98 -2.35 10.80 -13.47
CA ALA A 98 -2.72 11.67 -12.36
C ALA A 98 -3.13 13.11 -12.76
N THR A 99 -2.80 13.54 -13.98
CA THR A 99 -3.09 14.88 -14.50
C THR A 99 -4.33 14.93 -15.40
N GLN A 100 -4.92 13.76 -15.72
CA GLN A 100 -6.08 13.69 -16.61
C GLN A 100 -7.37 14.14 -15.89
N PRO A 101 -8.37 14.67 -16.62
CA PRO A 101 -9.65 15.09 -16.04
C PRO A 101 -10.40 13.99 -15.27
N LYS A 102 -10.17 12.72 -15.63
CA LYS A 102 -10.78 11.55 -14.99
C LYS A 102 -9.95 10.96 -13.85
N ALA A 103 -8.78 11.51 -13.55
CA ALA A 103 -7.85 10.96 -12.57
C ALA A 103 -8.46 10.78 -11.18
N ALA A 104 -9.40 11.65 -10.77
CA ALA A 104 -10.07 11.60 -9.48
C ALA A 104 -11.55 11.22 -9.59
N GLN A 105 -11.97 10.55 -10.70
CA GLN A 105 -13.37 10.16 -10.85
C GLN A 105 -13.76 9.11 -9.79
N ASN A 106 -14.98 9.21 -9.28
CA ASN A 106 -15.57 8.23 -8.38
C ASN A 106 -16.90 7.73 -8.95
N ILE A 107 -16.84 6.71 -9.81
CA ILE A 107 -17.98 6.09 -10.50
C ILE A 107 -18.17 4.63 -10.11
N GLY A 108 -17.52 4.19 -9.01
CA GLY A 108 -17.63 2.83 -8.52
C GLY A 108 -17.01 1.82 -9.48
N TYR A 109 -17.50 0.60 -9.49
CA TYR A 109 -17.00 -0.50 -10.33
C TYR A 109 -17.21 -0.34 -11.85
N TYR A 110 -17.76 0.79 -12.29
CA TYR A 110 -17.72 1.19 -13.70
C TYR A 110 -16.38 1.80 -14.11
N ASP A 111 -15.54 2.14 -13.12
CA ASP A 111 -14.17 2.54 -13.35
C ASP A 111 -13.32 1.30 -13.68
N ASN A 112 -12.61 1.38 -14.80
CA ASN A 112 -11.73 0.30 -15.26
C ASN A 112 -10.26 0.71 -15.26
N PHE A 113 -9.91 1.81 -14.63
CA PHE A 113 -8.53 2.24 -14.47
C PHE A 113 -7.87 1.58 -13.26
N MET A 114 -6.55 1.36 -13.36
CA MET A 114 -5.73 0.80 -12.27
C MET A 114 -5.40 1.83 -11.20
N HIS A 115 -5.43 3.12 -11.54
CA HIS A 115 -5.13 4.23 -10.64
C HIS A 115 -3.84 4.05 -9.84
N GLN A 116 -2.75 3.63 -10.49
CA GLN A 116 -1.48 3.35 -9.82
C GLN A 116 -0.98 4.52 -8.97
N TYR A 117 -1.26 5.77 -9.39
CA TYR A 117 -0.92 7.00 -8.67
C TYR A 117 -1.78 7.29 -7.43
N TRP A 118 -2.86 6.51 -7.19
CA TRP A 118 -3.63 6.62 -5.95
C TRP A 118 -2.92 5.96 -4.76
N HIS A 119 -1.99 5.04 -5.00
CA HIS A 119 -1.31 4.26 -3.96
C HIS A 119 -0.29 5.06 -3.15
N PHE A 120 0.17 6.23 -3.62
CA PHE A 120 1.25 6.98 -2.99
C PHE A 120 1.07 8.49 -3.11
N LYS A 121 1.85 9.23 -2.33
CA LYS A 121 2.08 10.66 -2.51
C LYS A 121 3.58 10.92 -2.37
N ASP A 122 4.26 11.12 -3.47
CA ASP A 122 5.70 11.39 -3.52
C ASP A 122 6.03 12.78 -3.00
N ILE A 123 6.17 12.93 -1.67
CA ILE A 123 6.69 14.16 -1.07
C ILE A 123 8.20 14.16 -1.32
N GLY A 124 8.68 15.14 -2.09
CA GLY A 124 10.08 15.19 -2.51
C GLY A 124 10.99 15.68 -1.40
N PHE A 125 12.13 15.01 -1.19
CA PHE A 125 13.22 15.52 -0.37
C PHE A 125 14.59 15.32 -1.05
N SER A 126 15.60 16.03 -0.60
CA SER A 126 16.97 15.92 -1.12
C SER A 126 17.99 16.16 0.00
N THR A 127 19.08 15.40 -0.02
CA THR A 127 20.21 15.56 0.92
C THR A 127 21.45 16.20 0.29
N ASP A 128 21.45 16.41 -1.03
CA ASP A 128 22.60 16.98 -1.78
C ASP A 128 22.28 18.31 -2.47
N GLY A 129 21.07 18.87 -2.19
CA GLY A 129 20.61 20.15 -2.75
C GLY A 129 20.02 20.03 -4.16
N THR A 130 19.75 18.81 -4.65
CA THR A 130 19.04 18.62 -5.92
C THR A 130 17.62 19.18 -5.79
N PRO A 131 17.11 19.97 -6.76
CA PRO A 131 15.74 20.46 -6.75
C PRO A 131 14.72 19.34 -6.68
N VAL A 132 13.70 19.50 -5.83
CA VAL A 132 12.60 18.55 -5.71
C VAL A 132 11.40 18.98 -6.54
N ALA A 133 10.60 18.02 -7.00
CA ALA A 133 9.33 18.28 -7.69
C ALA A 133 8.15 18.07 -6.72
N ASP A 134 7.06 18.80 -6.96
CA ASP A 134 5.80 18.59 -6.25
C ASP A 134 5.13 17.27 -6.66
N ALA A 135 4.44 16.64 -5.72
CA ALA A 135 3.62 15.46 -6.02
C ALA A 135 2.48 15.83 -7.00
N PRO A 136 2.05 14.89 -7.87
CA PRO A 136 0.90 15.09 -8.73
C PRO A 136 -0.36 15.49 -7.95
N PRO A 137 -1.30 16.26 -8.56
CA PRO A 137 -2.47 16.79 -7.87
C PRO A 137 -3.43 15.68 -7.40
N VAL A 138 -3.51 14.57 -8.13
CA VAL A 138 -4.27 13.36 -7.73
C VAL A 138 -3.28 12.33 -7.21
N ASN A 139 -3.45 11.94 -5.96
CA ASN A 139 -2.55 11.06 -5.23
C ASN A 139 -3.29 10.41 -4.04
N ALA A 140 -2.64 9.57 -3.25
CA ALA A 140 -3.23 8.86 -2.11
C ALA A 140 -3.99 9.80 -1.15
N LEU A 141 -3.42 10.96 -0.80
CA LEU A 141 -4.06 11.90 0.11
C LEU A 141 -5.40 12.41 -0.40
N THR A 142 -5.41 12.87 -1.66
CA THR A 142 -6.63 13.43 -2.26
C THR A 142 -7.69 12.35 -2.41
N GLN A 143 -7.29 11.13 -2.74
CA GLN A 143 -8.24 10.03 -2.91
C GLN A 143 -8.79 9.52 -1.59
N ILE A 144 -8.00 9.36 -0.55
CA ILE A 144 -8.52 9.02 0.80
C ILE A 144 -9.60 10.02 1.21
N LYS A 145 -9.40 11.33 0.98
CA LYS A 145 -10.40 12.36 1.32
C LYS A 145 -11.68 12.22 0.48
N VAL A 146 -11.55 12.02 -0.84
CA VAL A 146 -12.70 11.85 -1.75
C VAL A 146 -13.49 10.60 -1.41
N LEU A 147 -12.83 9.45 -1.26
CA LEU A 147 -13.46 8.16 -0.98
C LEU A 147 -14.09 8.12 0.42
N THR A 148 -13.47 8.77 1.41
CA THR A 148 -14.06 8.90 2.76
C THR A 148 -15.37 9.68 2.71
N ALA A 149 -15.40 10.79 1.98
CA ALA A 149 -16.60 11.58 1.78
C ALA A 149 -17.67 10.78 1.01
N GLY A 150 -17.27 10.02 0.01
CA GLY A 150 -18.15 9.16 -0.79
C GLY A 150 -18.74 8.01 0.01
N LEU A 151 -17.98 7.39 0.92
CA LEU A 151 -18.41 6.29 1.76
C LEU A 151 -19.58 6.68 2.69
N ALA A 152 -19.64 7.94 3.13
CA ALA A 152 -20.67 8.41 4.06
C ALA A 152 -22.09 8.29 3.47
N PRO A 153 -23.10 7.86 4.25
CA PRO A 153 -24.49 7.82 3.77
C PRO A 153 -25.01 9.19 3.29
N SER A 154 -24.49 10.27 3.86
CA SER A 154 -24.83 11.66 3.48
C SER A 154 -24.31 12.07 2.09
N SER A 155 -23.41 11.30 1.48
CA SER A 155 -22.93 11.54 0.11
C SER A 155 -24.03 11.41 -0.94
N GLY A 156 -25.08 10.61 -0.64
CA GLY A 156 -26.13 10.28 -1.60
C GLY A 156 -25.69 9.34 -2.74
N LEU A 157 -24.46 8.85 -2.71
CA LEU A 157 -23.94 7.93 -3.71
C LEU A 157 -24.61 6.55 -3.60
N PRO A 158 -24.78 5.83 -4.72
CA PRO A 158 -25.28 4.45 -4.71
C PRO A 158 -24.40 3.54 -3.85
N ASP A 159 -24.99 2.52 -3.22
CA ASP A 159 -24.24 1.57 -2.38
C ASP A 159 -23.10 0.85 -3.13
N ALA A 160 -23.25 0.62 -4.44
CA ALA A 160 -22.17 0.05 -5.27
C ALA A 160 -20.95 0.97 -5.37
N VAL A 161 -21.15 2.30 -5.43
CA VAL A 161 -20.04 3.28 -5.39
C VAL A 161 -19.43 3.34 -4.00
N ARG A 162 -20.25 3.36 -2.95
CA ARG A 162 -19.80 3.33 -1.55
C ARG A 162 -19.03 2.05 -1.22
N SER A 163 -19.41 0.93 -1.85
CA SER A 163 -18.64 -0.33 -1.78
C SER A 163 -17.25 -0.18 -2.39
N TYR A 164 -17.16 0.42 -3.57
CA TYR A 164 -15.90 0.74 -4.24
C TYR A 164 -15.00 1.64 -3.37
N ASP A 165 -15.60 2.70 -2.80
CA ASP A 165 -14.91 3.62 -1.89
C ASP A 165 -14.34 2.89 -0.69
N LEU A 166 -15.13 2.01 -0.06
CA LEU A 166 -14.69 1.21 1.07
C LEU A 166 -13.49 0.33 0.71
N VAL A 167 -13.57 -0.40 -0.40
CA VAL A 167 -12.52 -1.34 -0.81
C VAL A 167 -11.20 -0.61 -1.11
N TRP A 168 -11.26 0.55 -1.78
CA TRP A 168 -10.09 1.39 -1.95
C TRP A 168 -9.53 1.92 -0.62
N LEU A 169 -10.37 2.37 0.30
CA LEU A 169 -9.93 2.86 1.61
C LEU A 169 -9.24 1.78 2.43
N LEU A 170 -9.69 0.51 2.34
CA LEU A 170 -9.03 -0.62 3.01
C LEU A 170 -7.57 -0.77 2.57
N HIS A 171 -7.26 -0.41 1.34
CA HIS A 171 -5.92 -0.46 0.76
C HIS A 171 -5.12 0.82 1.03
N LEU A 172 -5.63 1.97 0.58
CA LEU A 172 -4.90 3.24 0.59
C LEU A 172 -4.51 3.71 2.00
N VAL A 173 -5.32 3.42 3.02
CA VAL A 173 -4.94 3.73 4.40
C VAL A 173 -3.74 2.88 4.83
N GLY A 174 -3.62 1.65 4.36
CA GLY A 174 -2.42 0.85 4.53
C GLY A 174 -1.21 1.47 3.84
N ASP A 175 -1.38 1.85 2.57
CA ASP A 175 -0.33 2.44 1.72
C ASP A 175 0.33 3.65 2.35
N VAL A 176 -0.47 4.64 2.77
CA VAL A 176 0.06 5.88 3.35
C VAL A 176 0.76 5.70 4.71
N HIS A 177 0.69 4.50 5.29
CA HIS A 177 1.47 4.12 6.49
C HIS A 177 2.73 3.32 6.16
N GLN A 178 2.97 2.96 4.89
CA GLN A 178 4.27 2.47 4.44
C GLN A 178 5.15 3.69 4.15
N PRO A 179 6.30 3.86 4.85
CA PRO A 179 7.09 5.09 4.77
C PRO A 179 7.46 5.52 3.34
N LEU A 180 7.79 4.57 2.47
CA LEU A 180 8.21 4.87 1.10
C LEU A 180 7.06 5.20 0.14
N HIS A 181 5.79 5.02 0.56
CA HIS A 181 4.62 5.51 -0.16
C HIS A 181 4.31 7.01 0.09
N ALA A 182 5.02 7.61 1.04
CA ALA A 182 4.86 9.02 1.40
C ALA A 182 5.97 9.92 0.87
N THR A 183 6.98 9.38 0.17
CA THR A 183 8.16 10.18 -0.16
C THR A 183 8.91 9.67 -1.39
N THR A 184 9.72 10.55 -1.99
CA THR A 184 10.70 10.23 -3.03
C THR A 184 11.97 11.05 -2.84
N ARG A 185 13.15 10.39 -2.92
CA ARG A 185 14.45 11.05 -2.76
C ARG A 185 14.98 11.54 -4.10
N PHE A 186 15.25 12.85 -4.19
CA PHE A 186 15.94 13.46 -5.31
C PHE A 186 17.44 13.56 -5.02
N SER A 187 18.26 13.22 -6.01
CA SER A 187 19.73 13.33 -5.94
C SER A 187 20.30 13.67 -7.32
N ARG A 188 21.59 14.04 -7.37
CA ARG A 188 22.27 14.31 -8.64
C ARG A 188 22.22 13.13 -9.60
N ASP A 189 22.26 11.90 -9.07
CA ASP A 189 22.19 10.70 -9.89
C ASP A 189 20.72 10.34 -10.25
N LEU A 190 19.76 10.80 -9.46
CA LEU A 190 18.33 10.58 -9.64
C LEU A 190 17.57 11.92 -9.62
N PRO A 191 17.76 12.81 -10.62
CA PRO A 191 17.18 14.17 -10.63
C PRO A 191 15.66 14.18 -10.83
N HIS A 192 15.05 13.05 -11.17
CA HIS A 192 13.60 12.87 -11.29
C HIS A 192 13.01 12.04 -10.14
N GLY A 193 13.76 11.90 -9.04
CA GLY A 193 13.39 11.09 -7.88
C GLY A 193 13.65 9.60 -8.05
N ASP A 194 13.74 8.92 -6.92
CA ASP A 194 14.00 7.48 -6.83
C ASP A 194 12.73 6.62 -6.84
N GLN A 195 11.56 7.27 -7.02
CA GLN A 195 10.25 6.60 -7.03
C GLN A 195 9.98 5.84 -5.72
N GLY A 196 10.08 6.53 -4.59
CA GLY A 196 9.88 5.92 -3.28
C GLY A 196 10.85 4.77 -3.00
N GLY A 197 12.12 4.88 -3.42
CA GLY A 197 13.13 3.85 -3.23
C GLY A 197 13.09 2.69 -4.24
N ASN A 198 12.25 2.75 -5.29
CA ASN A 198 12.24 1.71 -6.33
C ASN A 198 13.53 1.67 -7.15
N LYS A 199 14.27 2.78 -7.26
CA LYS A 199 15.57 2.85 -7.94
C LYS A 199 16.77 2.65 -7.01
N GLU A 200 16.53 2.43 -5.74
CA GLU A 200 17.55 2.15 -4.73
C GLU A 200 17.62 0.65 -4.47
N MET A 201 18.75 0.02 -4.76
CA MET A 201 18.92 -1.43 -4.62
C MET A 201 19.56 -1.79 -3.29
N VAL A 202 18.99 -2.78 -2.60
CA VAL A 202 19.46 -3.28 -1.30
C VAL A 202 19.75 -4.78 -1.34
N ILE A 203 20.64 -5.23 -0.48
CA ILE A 203 20.93 -6.64 -0.21
C ILE A 203 20.72 -6.89 1.28
N PRO A 204 19.55 -7.41 1.69
CA PRO A 204 19.30 -7.84 3.08
C PRO A 204 20.06 -9.12 3.42
N ALA A 205 19.98 -9.57 4.68
CA ALA A 205 20.63 -10.79 5.15
C ALA A 205 20.22 -12.06 4.38
N SER A 206 19.09 -12.05 3.66
CA SER A 206 18.70 -13.14 2.75
C SER A 206 19.62 -13.29 1.54
N GLY A 207 20.45 -12.27 1.23
CA GLY A 207 21.37 -12.25 0.09
C GLY A 207 20.74 -11.92 -1.26
N GLU A 208 19.42 -11.68 -1.32
CA GLU A 208 18.72 -11.29 -2.53
C GLU A 208 18.92 -9.80 -2.83
N THR A 209 19.15 -9.43 -4.10
CA THR A 209 19.18 -8.02 -4.50
C THR A 209 17.78 -7.58 -4.93
N ILE A 210 17.20 -6.62 -4.21
CA ILE A 210 15.86 -6.09 -4.46
C ILE A 210 15.84 -4.58 -4.31
N SER A 211 14.77 -3.91 -4.76
CA SER A 211 14.60 -2.49 -4.49
C SER A 211 14.35 -2.23 -3.00
N LEU A 212 14.75 -1.06 -2.53
CA LEU A 212 14.46 -0.61 -1.16
C LEU A 212 12.95 -0.60 -0.91
N HIS A 213 12.16 -0.17 -1.88
CA HIS A 213 10.70 -0.18 -1.83
C HIS A 213 10.16 -1.60 -1.57
N ALA A 214 10.49 -2.56 -2.44
CA ALA A 214 10.06 -3.94 -2.29
C ALA A 214 10.57 -4.60 -0.99
N TYR A 215 11.73 -4.18 -0.47
CA TYR A 215 12.19 -4.62 0.83
C TYR A 215 11.25 -4.19 1.95
N TRP A 216 10.80 -2.92 1.95
CA TRP A 216 9.87 -2.41 2.95
C TRP A 216 8.48 -3.04 2.83
N ASP A 217 7.97 -3.24 1.61
CA ASP A 217 6.66 -3.84 1.37
C ASP A 217 6.52 -5.24 1.96
N ARG A 218 7.59 -6.05 1.93
CA ARG A 218 7.56 -7.43 2.42
C ARG A 218 7.80 -7.62 3.91
N LEU A 219 8.03 -6.54 4.69
CA LEU A 219 8.41 -6.64 6.11
C LEU A 219 7.36 -7.30 7.01
N LEU A 220 6.09 -7.34 6.58
CA LEU A 220 4.98 -7.94 7.31
C LEU A 220 4.68 -9.39 6.91
N GLY A 221 5.37 -9.94 5.92
CA GLY A 221 5.19 -11.31 5.46
C GLY A 221 4.93 -11.40 3.96
N ASN A 222 4.66 -12.62 3.48
CA ASN A 222 4.50 -12.91 2.06
C ASN A 222 3.42 -13.97 1.74
N TYR A 223 2.50 -14.27 2.64
CA TYR A 223 1.37 -15.13 2.30
C TYR A 223 0.07 -14.34 2.13
N SER A 224 -0.90 -14.97 1.46
CA SER A 224 -2.06 -14.29 0.90
C SER A 224 -3.38 -14.89 1.39
N THR A 225 -3.46 -15.32 2.67
CA THR A 225 -4.70 -15.87 3.21
C THR A 225 -5.27 -15.00 4.32
N PRO A 226 -6.58 -14.65 4.27
CA PRO A 226 -7.23 -13.90 5.34
C PRO A 226 -7.09 -14.53 6.71
N GLU A 227 -7.12 -15.87 6.78
CA GLU A 227 -6.96 -16.59 8.04
C GLU A 227 -5.55 -16.42 8.63
N GLY A 228 -4.50 -16.55 7.80
CA GLY A 228 -3.11 -16.33 8.22
C GLY A 228 -2.91 -14.90 8.71
N ALA A 229 -3.40 -13.91 7.97
CA ALA A 229 -3.30 -12.50 8.35
C ALA A 229 -4.00 -12.19 9.68
N ILE A 230 -5.19 -12.76 9.93
CA ILE A 230 -5.91 -12.61 11.20
C ILE A 230 -5.11 -13.26 12.34
N GLN A 231 -4.55 -14.46 12.13
CA GLN A 231 -3.72 -15.13 13.11
C GLN A 231 -2.51 -14.29 13.49
N ASP A 232 -1.76 -13.84 12.48
CA ASP A 232 -0.52 -13.07 12.68
C ASP A 232 -0.76 -11.66 13.23
N ALA A 233 -1.87 -11.03 12.87
CA ALA A 233 -2.16 -9.68 13.34
C ALA A 233 -2.71 -9.63 14.78
N LEU A 234 -3.52 -10.63 15.19
CA LEU A 234 -4.38 -10.50 16.36
C LEU A 234 -4.22 -11.62 17.40
N ILE A 235 -3.73 -12.81 17.02
CA ILE A 235 -3.88 -14.02 17.85
C ILE A 235 -2.55 -14.60 18.29
N ASP A 236 -1.59 -14.80 17.39
CA ASP A 236 -0.31 -15.42 17.70
C ASP A 236 0.59 -14.47 18.49
N ASP A 237 0.96 -14.87 19.71
CA ASP A 237 1.77 -14.05 20.62
C ASP A 237 3.17 -13.69 20.08
N HIS A 238 3.69 -14.43 19.08
CA HIS A 238 4.97 -14.15 18.45
C HIS A 238 4.89 -13.19 17.28
N THR A 239 3.75 -13.19 16.58
CA THR A 239 3.55 -12.41 15.34
C THR A 239 2.56 -11.26 15.49
N LYS A 240 1.64 -11.30 16.49
CA LYS A 240 0.61 -10.26 16.64
C LYS A 240 1.19 -8.86 16.66
N LEU A 241 0.52 -7.96 15.97
CA LEU A 241 0.91 -6.56 15.89
C LEU A 241 0.88 -5.91 17.29
N PRO A 242 1.75 -4.94 17.57
CA PRO A 242 1.73 -4.22 18.84
C PRO A 242 0.44 -3.39 18.97
N ASP A 243 0.08 -3.02 20.21
CA ASP A 243 -0.96 -2.02 20.39
C ASP A 243 -0.51 -0.69 19.80
N PRO A 244 -1.36 -0.02 18.99
CA PRO A 244 -1.02 1.28 18.43
C PRO A 244 -0.99 2.36 19.51
N ASP A 245 -0.12 3.36 19.35
CA ASP A 245 -0.13 4.54 20.21
C ASP A 245 -1.51 5.20 20.16
N PRO A 246 -2.22 5.33 21.30
CA PRO A 246 -3.58 5.86 21.33
C PRO A 246 -3.69 7.32 20.87
N ALA A 247 -2.67 8.15 21.13
CA ALA A 247 -2.68 9.55 20.73
C ALA A 247 -2.50 9.69 19.22
N LEU A 248 -1.62 8.88 18.63
CA LEU A 248 -1.44 8.83 17.18
C LEU A 248 -2.67 8.25 16.49
N ALA A 249 -3.27 7.19 17.04
CA ALA A 249 -4.47 6.56 16.47
C ALA A 249 -5.67 7.52 16.38
N MET A 250 -5.73 8.54 17.23
CA MET A 250 -6.81 9.55 17.24
C MET A 250 -6.62 10.66 16.20
N LYS A 251 -5.44 10.78 15.58
CA LYS A 251 -5.24 11.74 14.48
C LYS A 251 -6.04 11.30 13.26
N ALA A 252 -7.00 12.11 12.85
CA ALA A 252 -7.95 11.78 11.80
C ALA A 252 -7.59 12.33 10.41
N ASP A 253 -6.67 13.32 10.33
CA ASP A 253 -6.28 13.89 9.04
C ASP A 253 -5.24 13.03 8.33
N PRO A 254 -5.54 12.53 7.12
CA PRO A 254 -4.58 11.77 6.32
C PRO A 254 -3.30 12.54 5.96
N ASP A 255 -3.31 13.87 5.99
CA ASP A 255 -2.10 14.66 5.78
C ASP A 255 -1.09 14.48 6.93
N ASP A 256 -1.59 14.37 8.18
CA ASP A 256 -0.73 14.04 9.33
C ASP A 256 -0.10 12.64 9.17
N TRP A 257 -0.87 11.66 8.67
CA TRP A 257 -0.37 10.30 8.46
C TRP A 257 0.77 10.25 7.44
N LEU A 258 0.62 10.98 6.34
CA LEU A 258 1.66 11.08 5.31
C LEU A 258 2.92 11.77 5.82
N ARG A 259 2.79 12.87 6.60
CA ARG A 259 3.95 13.55 7.20
C ARG A 259 4.70 12.67 8.20
N GLU A 260 3.97 11.86 8.97
CA GLU A 260 4.57 10.87 9.87
C GLU A 260 5.34 9.81 9.07
N SER A 261 4.76 9.30 7.98
CA SER A 261 5.38 8.31 7.11
C SER A 261 6.59 8.87 6.35
N GLU A 262 6.51 10.09 5.82
CA GLU A 262 7.63 10.83 5.22
C GLU A 262 8.81 10.91 6.20
N LYS A 263 8.54 11.37 7.44
CA LYS A 263 9.58 11.46 8.46
C LYS A 263 10.20 10.10 8.80
N LEU A 264 9.40 9.06 8.89
CA LEU A 264 9.90 7.70 9.11
C LEU A 264 10.75 7.20 7.93
N ALA A 265 10.41 7.57 6.70
CA ALA A 265 11.22 7.25 5.54
C ALA A 265 12.59 7.93 5.62
N GLU A 266 12.65 9.23 5.87
CA GLU A 266 13.90 9.97 5.99
C GLU A 266 14.78 9.48 7.14
N ASP A 267 14.18 9.21 8.30
CA ASP A 267 14.92 8.82 9.51
C ASP A 267 15.38 7.35 9.46
N PHE A 268 14.64 6.45 8.80
CA PHE A 268 14.86 5.01 8.90
C PHE A 268 14.98 4.28 7.56
N ALA A 269 14.15 4.57 6.55
CA ALA A 269 14.27 3.89 5.27
C ALA A 269 15.50 4.37 4.49
N TYR A 270 15.76 5.67 4.53
CA TYR A 270 16.96 6.28 3.98
C TYR A 270 18.08 6.47 5.01
N ALA A 271 18.06 5.73 6.14
CA ALA A 271 19.18 5.70 7.10
C ALA A 271 20.38 4.95 6.53
N GLU A 272 21.52 4.99 7.25
CA GLU A 272 22.66 4.16 6.87
C GLU A 272 22.31 2.66 6.84
N PRO A 273 22.77 1.91 5.86
CA PRO A 273 23.74 2.24 4.81
C PRO A 273 23.16 2.93 3.55
N VAL A 274 21.84 3.09 3.45
CA VAL A 274 21.14 3.63 2.25
C VAL A 274 21.47 5.11 2.02
N ARG A 275 21.78 5.83 3.11
CA ARG A 275 22.05 7.27 3.05
C ARG A 275 23.31 7.62 2.25
N SER A 276 24.40 6.88 2.47
CA SER A 276 25.73 7.26 1.97
C SER A 276 26.57 6.10 1.44
N GLY A 277 26.09 4.87 1.52
CA GLY A 277 26.80 3.69 1.01
C GLY A 277 26.79 3.62 -0.53
N PRO A 278 27.58 2.72 -1.13
CA PRO A 278 27.47 2.40 -2.55
C PRO A 278 26.32 1.44 -2.82
N GLN A 279 25.63 1.58 -3.94
CA GLN A 279 24.63 0.63 -4.39
C GLN A 279 25.28 -0.64 -4.99
N PRO A 280 24.67 -1.84 -4.81
CA PRO A 280 23.55 -2.12 -3.92
C PRO A 280 23.94 -2.04 -2.44
N TYR A 281 23.08 -1.45 -1.60
CA TYR A 281 23.37 -1.25 -0.19
C TYR A 281 23.25 -2.56 0.60
N MET A 282 24.31 -2.96 1.30
CA MET A 282 24.30 -4.12 2.20
C MET A 282 23.60 -3.72 3.51
N LEU A 283 22.38 -4.22 3.72
CA LEU A 283 21.64 -3.93 4.96
C LEU A 283 22.25 -4.68 6.14
N ASP A 284 22.50 -3.97 7.23
CA ASP A 284 22.96 -4.59 8.46
C ASP A 284 21.80 -5.03 9.36
N ARG A 285 22.11 -5.82 10.38
CA ARG A 285 21.12 -6.32 11.33
C ARG A 285 20.36 -5.20 12.04
N ARG A 286 21.00 -4.08 12.32
CA ARG A 286 20.37 -2.93 12.99
C ARG A 286 19.32 -2.31 12.10
N TYR A 287 19.65 -2.08 10.83
CA TYR A 287 18.70 -1.58 9.84
C TYR A 287 17.47 -2.49 9.74
N GLU A 288 17.68 -3.79 9.51
CA GLU A 288 16.60 -4.76 9.35
C GLU A 288 15.71 -4.87 10.59
N THR A 289 16.30 -4.81 11.80
CA THR A 289 15.55 -4.84 13.06
C THR A 289 14.67 -3.60 13.22
N ASN A 290 15.22 -2.42 12.94
CA ASN A 290 14.49 -1.16 12.99
C ASN A 290 13.36 -1.13 11.96
N ALA A 291 13.65 -1.47 10.71
CA ALA A 291 12.67 -1.49 9.63
C ALA A 291 11.47 -2.39 9.98
N ARG A 292 11.73 -3.61 10.47
CA ARG A 292 10.66 -4.54 10.89
C ARG A 292 9.86 -4.00 12.08
N SER A 293 10.50 -3.38 13.05
CA SER A 293 9.82 -2.78 14.20
C SER A 293 8.87 -1.65 13.76
N ILE A 294 9.35 -0.77 12.88
CA ILE A 294 8.56 0.34 12.34
C ILE A 294 7.40 -0.18 11.50
N ALA A 295 7.64 -1.13 10.59
CA ALA A 295 6.60 -1.72 9.76
C ALA A 295 5.43 -2.27 10.60
N ARG A 296 5.73 -3.00 11.68
CA ARG A 296 4.72 -3.55 12.58
C ARG A 296 3.95 -2.47 13.35
N GLN A 297 4.62 -1.41 13.80
CA GLN A 297 3.98 -0.27 14.47
C GLN A 297 3.07 0.50 13.50
N GLN A 298 3.53 0.73 12.26
CA GLN A 298 2.77 1.41 11.23
C GLN A 298 1.54 0.59 10.80
N ALA A 299 1.65 -0.72 10.67
CA ALA A 299 0.51 -1.59 10.37
C ALA A 299 -0.55 -1.56 11.47
N ALA A 300 -0.14 -1.63 12.75
CA ALA A 300 -1.05 -1.53 13.88
C ALA A 300 -1.78 -0.16 13.91
N LEU A 301 -1.03 0.91 13.66
CA LEU A 301 -1.55 2.28 13.62
C LEU A 301 -2.50 2.49 12.44
N ALA A 302 -2.14 2.00 11.26
CA ALA A 302 -2.99 2.03 10.06
C ALA A 302 -4.34 1.33 10.31
N GLY A 303 -4.31 0.14 10.91
CA GLY A 303 -5.53 -0.61 11.26
C GLY A 303 -6.45 0.14 12.23
N ALA A 304 -5.88 0.78 13.25
CA ALA A 304 -6.64 1.58 14.20
C ALA A 304 -7.25 2.83 13.55
N ARG A 305 -6.48 3.57 12.75
CA ARG A 305 -6.94 4.76 12.01
C ARG A 305 -8.00 4.41 10.97
N LEU A 306 -7.82 3.32 10.25
CA LEU A 306 -8.80 2.81 9.30
C LEU A 306 -10.13 2.48 9.98
N ALA A 307 -10.09 1.81 11.14
CA ALA A 307 -11.29 1.55 11.94
C ALA A 307 -11.99 2.83 12.38
N ASN A 308 -11.23 3.82 12.88
CA ASN A 308 -11.77 5.10 13.30
C ASN A 308 -12.43 5.84 12.13
N LEU A 309 -11.76 5.88 10.97
CA LEU A 309 -12.29 6.48 9.74
C LEU A 309 -13.61 5.82 9.32
N ILE A 310 -13.66 4.49 9.25
CA ILE A 310 -14.86 3.76 8.83
C ILE A 310 -15.99 3.91 9.86
N ASN A 311 -15.67 3.82 11.17
CA ASN A 311 -16.66 4.03 12.24
C ASN A 311 -17.27 5.43 12.17
N GLU A 312 -16.47 6.46 11.88
CA GLU A 312 -16.95 7.84 11.73
C GLU A 312 -17.79 8.00 10.46
N ALA A 313 -17.29 7.54 9.30
CA ALA A 313 -17.96 7.70 8.02
C ALA A 313 -19.30 6.96 7.93
N LEU A 314 -19.44 5.85 8.65
CA LEU A 314 -20.65 4.99 8.61
C LEU A 314 -21.50 5.03 9.88
N LYS A 315 -21.40 6.06 10.69
CA LYS A 315 -22.26 6.24 11.89
C LYS A 315 -23.74 6.00 11.62
#